data_aeb5fb36eef50597ddc00b817acbf756
#
_entry.id   aeb5fb36eef50597ddc00b817acbf756
#
_cell.length_a   1.000
_cell.length_b   1.000
_cell.length_c   1.000
_cell.angle_alpha   90.00
_cell.angle_beta   90.00
_cell.angle_gamma   90.00
#
_symmetry.space_group_name_H-M   'P 1'
#
loop_
_entity.id
_entity.type
_entity.pdbx_description
1 polymer ?
#
loop_
_entity_poly.entity_id
_entity_poly.type
_entity_poly.pdbx_seq_one_letter_code
_entity_poly.pdbx_strand_id
1 'polypeptide(L)'
;IVTAKYWHQAEDGGLHFTVAETGWAKASWGKIYGQWLIGSAVMVYDFDNFDPKQLTSVINHYGVTSFCAPPTVYRYLVRKGIPDMPTLKHASTAGEMLAPEVFHRFKEQTGLWLCEGYGQTETTLLMANFKGDHAVEGSMGTPSPFYHIELRGKNGKTVENGEVGEVVIIPEKAGRQPGVFTAYLDDEEQYRYVWRDGVYHTGDAAYMDENGRYWFHGRFDDIIKTGGFRVGPYEVENVLMEHPAVVECSVIGVPDPLRGQAIKAVIVLDTSYEPSLELELEIKNFCNQKLAEYKWIRFVEFVTKMPKTISGKIQKHVLRSQNESL
;
A
#
# COMPACT_ATOMS: atom_id res chain seq x y z
N ILE A 1 -18.88 1.45 -9.96
CA ILE A 1 -19.15 2.87 -10.26
C ILE A 1 -18.43 3.79 -9.26
N VAL A 2 -18.56 3.59 -7.95
CA VAL A 2 -17.92 4.48 -6.95
C VAL A 2 -16.42 4.58 -7.17
N THR A 3 -15.72 3.47 -7.30
CA THR A 3 -14.28 3.43 -7.58
C THR A 3 -13.93 4.22 -8.84
N ALA A 4 -14.62 3.97 -9.94
CA ALA A 4 -14.33 4.61 -11.22
C ALA A 4 -14.64 6.12 -11.22
N LYS A 5 -15.81 6.51 -10.68
CA LYS A 5 -16.30 7.89 -10.77
C LYS A 5 -15.70 8.80 -9.71
N TYR A 6 -15.50 8.31 -8.48
CA TYR A 6 -15.15 9.16 -7.36
C TYR A 6 -13.70 9.04 -6.90
N TRP A 7 -13.05 7.90 -7.17
CA TRP A 7 -11.61 7.75 -6.86
C TRP A 7 -10.73 7.86 -8.09
N HIS A 8 -10.96 7.06 -9.15
CA HIS A 8 -10.22 7.21 -10.41
C HIS A 8 -10.62 8.46 -11.21
N GLN A 9 -11.76 9.06 -10.88
CA GLN A 9 -12.33 10.22 -11.55
C GLN A 9 -12.35 10.04 -13.08
N ALA A 10 -12.58 8.79 -13.53
CA ALA A 10 -12.82 8.50 -14.92
C ALA A 10 -14.13 9.16 -15.39
N GLU A 11 -14.11 9.68 -16.60
CA GLU A 11 -15.20 10.49 -17.17
C GLU A 11 -15.86 9.76 -18.33
N ASP A 12 -17.14 10.07 -18.61
CA ASP A 12 -17.81 9.65 -19.83
C ASP A 12 -17.07 10.22 -21.06
N GLY A 13 -16.80 9.36 -22.04
CA GLY A 13 -15.97 9.69 -23.19
C GLY A 13 -14.47 9.86 -22.89
N GLY A 14 -14.02 9.70 -21.64
CA GLY A 14 -12.61 9.72 -21.26
C GLY A 14 -11.90 8.39 -21.52
N LEU A 15 -10.57 8.38 -21.39
CA LEU A 15 -9.73 7.19 -21.48
C LEU A 15 -9.05 6.94 -20.14
N HIS A 16 -9.41 5.83 -19.48
CA HIS A 16 -8.80 5.40 -18.23
C HIS A 16 -7.71 4.35 -18.48
N PHE A 17 -6.56 4.53 -17.84
CA PHE A 17 -5.47 3.58 -17.87
C PHE A 17 -5.09 3.14 -16.46
N THR A 18 -5.20 1.84 -16.17
CA THR A 18 -4.69 1.24 -14.93
C THR A 18 -3.57 0.26 -15.24
N VAL A 19 -2.40 0.48 -14.66
CA VAL A 19 -1.31 -0.50 -14.62
C VAL A 19 -1.64 -1.51 -13.52
N ALA A 20 -2.22 -2.63 -13.90
CA ALA A 20 -2.52 -3.74 -13.01
C ALA A 20 -2.52 -5.04 -13.83
N GLU A 21 -1.88 -6.06 -13.29
CA GLU A 21 -1.96 -7.40 -13.86
C GLU A 21 -3.38 -7.95 -13.79
N THR A 22 -3.73 -8.78 -14.77
CA THR A 22 -5.07 -9.37 -14.90
C THR A 22 -5.41 -10.33 -13.76
N GLY A 23 -4.40 -10.86 -13.05
CA GLY A 23 -4.58 -11.67 -11.85
C GLY A 23 -4.96 -10.90 -10.58
N TRP A 24 -4.89 -9.56 -10.60
CA TRP A 24 -5.30 -8.75 -9.46
C TRP A 24 -6.78 -8.37 -9.56
N ALA A 25 -7.50 -8.44 -8.44
CA ALA A 25 -8.89 -7.99 -8.39
C ALA A 25 -9.05 -6.53 -8.85
N LYS A 26 -8.04 -5.67 -8.64
CA LYS A 26 -8.00 -4.30 -9.15
C LYS A 26 -8.14 -4.24 -10.68
N ALA A 27 -7.71 -5.25 -11.42
CA ALA A 27 -7.92 -5.30 -12.87
C ALA A 27 -9.40 -5.45 -13.25
N SER A 28 -10.24 -6.03 -12.41
CA SER A 28 -11.67 -6.15 -12.64
C SER A 28 -12.43 -4.92 -12.13
N TRP A 29 -12.51 -4.73 -10.82
CA TRP A 29 -13.31 -3.65 -10.24
C TRP A 29 -12.67 -2.25 -10.35
N GLY A 30 -11.36 -2.16 -10.47
CA GLY A 30 -10.62 -0.90 -10.58
C GLY A 30 -10.20 -0.51 -12.00
N LYS A 31 -10.51 -1.32 -13.02
CA LYS A 31 -10.09 -1.05 -14.40
C LYS A 31 -11.23 -1.22 -15.41
N ILE A 32 -12.07 -2.23 -15.28
CA ILE A 32 -12.98 -2.65 -16.35
C ILE A 32 -14.42 -2.22 -16.06
N TYR A 33 -15.05 -2.83 -15.05
CA TYR A 33 -16.50 -2.75 -14.90
C TYR A 33 -17.00 -1.34 -14.54
N GLY A 34 -16.35 -0.68 -13.62
CA GLY A 34 -16.74 0.67 -13.19
C GLY A 34 -16.61 1.68 -14.32
N GLN A 35 -15.54 1.63 -15.07
CA GLN A 35 -15.25 2.52 -16.19
C GLN A 35 -16.28 2.36 -17.31
N TRP A 36 -16.57 1.13 -17.72
CA TRP A 36 -17.59 0.88 -18.73
C TRP A 36 -18.98 1.33 -18.30
N LEU A 37 -19.34 1.13 -17.03
CA LEU A 37 -20.65 1.56 -16.49
C LEU A 37 -20.84 3.09 -16.47
N ILE A 38 -19.75 3.86 -16.52
CA ILE A 38 -19.80 5.33 -16.56
C ILE A 38 -19.46 5.90 -17.94
N GLY A 39 -19.30 5.05 -18.98
CA GLY A 39 -19.03 5.49 -20.36
C GLY A 39 -17.56 5.81 -20.64
N SER A 40 -16.62 5.45 -19.75
CA SER A 40 -15.20 5.66 -19.97
C SER A 40 -14.58 4.51 -20.75
N ALA A 41 -13.75 4.82 -21.74
CA ALA A 41 -12.93 3.83 -22.41
C ALA A 41 -11.82 3.32 -21.47
N VAL A 42 -11.42 2.06 -21.68
CA VAL A 42 -10.37 1.40 -20.90
C VAL A 42 -9.17 1.12 -21.80
N MET A 43 -8.02 1.64 -21.42
CA MET A 43 -6.78 1.34 -22.11
C MET A 43 -6.19 0.02 -21.61
N VAL A 44 -5.82 -0.84 -22.55
CA VAL A 44 -5.04 -2.06 -22.32
C VAL A 44 -3.72 -1.90 -23.04
N TYR A 45 -2.64 -2.01 -22.28
CA TYR A 45 -1.29 -1.90 -22.79
C TYR A 45 -0.41 -2.97 -22.17
N ASP A 46 0.23 -3.74 -23.01
CA ASP A 46 1.14 -4.81 -22.64
C ASP A 46 2.60 -4.38 -22.86
N PHE A 47 3.49 -4.74 -21.95
CA PHE A 47 4.92 -4.45 -22.06
C PHE A 47 5.74 -5.57 -21.38
N ASP A 48 6.74 -6.06 -22.08
CA ASP A 48 7.66 -7.08 -21.54
C ASP A 48 8.58 -6.51 -20.46
N ASN A 49 9.02 -5.27 -20.63
CA ASN A 49 9.87 -4.56 -19.69
C ASN A 49 9.28 -3.18 -19.38
N PHE A 50 9.28 -2.83 -18.11
CA PHE A 50 8.81 -1.53 -17.67
C PHE A 50 9.82 -0.43 -18.04
N ASP A 51 9.39 0.53 -18.89
CA ASP A 51 10.12 1.75 -19.20
C ASP A 51 9.27 2.99 -18.89
N PRO A 52 9.67 3.83 -17.92
CA PRO A 52 8.96 5.07 -17.57
C PRO A 52 8.74 6.03 -18.74
N LYS A 53 9.72 6.16 -19.64
CA LYS A 53 9.62 7.05 -20.81
C LYS A 53 8.60 6.53 -21.83
N GLN A 54 8.63 5.23 -22.08
CA GLN A 54 7.66 4.59 -22.95
C GLN A 54 6.24 4.72 -22.37
N LEU A 55 6.06 4.50 -21.06
CA LEU A 55 4.77 4.64 -20.41
C LEU A 55 4.20 6.06 -20.55
N THR A 56 4.98 7.10 -20.28
CA THR A 56 4.53 8.49 -20.43
C THR A 56 4.25 8.87 -21.88
N SER A 57 5.04 8.36 -22.84
CA SER A 57 4.78 8.51 -24.27
C SER A 57 3.44 7.90 -24.68
N VAL A 58 3.13 6.71 -24.17
CA VAL A 58 1.86 6.02 -24.42
C VAL A 58 0.68 6.81 -23.82
N ILE A 59 0.80 7.31 -22.59
CA ILE A 59 -0.21 8.14 -21.94
C ILE A 59 -0.53 9.37 -22.81
N ASN A 60 0.49 10.06 -23.31
CA ASN A 60 0.34 11.24 -24.15
C ASN A 60 -0.22 10.92 -25.54
N HIS A 61 0.32 9.86 -26.18
CA HIS A 61 -0.06 9.51 -27.55
C HIS A 61 -1.55 9.14 -27.67
N TYR A 62 -2.07 8.42 -26.68
CA TYR A 62 -3.48 8.00 -26.69
C TYR A 62 -4.41 8.97 -25.97
N GLY A 63 -3.89 10.01 -25.34
CA GLY A 63 -4.71 11.01 -24.66
C GLY A 63 -5.39 10.49 -23.40
N VAL A 64 -4.66 9.73 -22.58
CA VAL A 64 -5.18 9.21 -21.31
C VAL A 64 -5.64 10.36 -20.40
N THR A 65 -6.87 10.26 -19.89
CA THR A 65 -7.47 11.31 -19.05
C THR A 65 -7.39 11.00 -17.56
N SER A 66 -7.39 9.73 -17.18
CA SER A 66 -7.17 9.29 -15.79
C SER A 66 -6.24 8.08 -15.73
N PHE A 67 -5.30 8.11 -14.78
CA PHE A 67 -4.24 7.11 -14.68
C PHE A 67 -4.15 6.54 -13.27
N CYS A 68 -4.06 5.21 -13.17
CA CYS A 68 -3.83 4.50 -11.91
C CYS A 68 -2.66 3.53 -12.05
N ALA A 69 -1.74 3.58 -11.10
CA ALA A 69 -0.63 2.65 -11.02
C ALA A 69 -0.22 2.39 -9.57
N PRO A 70 0.53 1.31 -9.29
CA PRO A 70 1.15 1.12 -7.97
C PRO A 70 2.17 2.24 -7.65
N PRO A 71 2.41 2.55 -6.37
CA PRO A 71 3.43 3.51 -5.94
C PRO A 71 4.82 3.26 -6.53
N THR A 72 5.21 2.00 -6.70
CA THR A 72 6.48 1.63 -7.35
C THR A 72 6.60 2.20 -8.75
N VAL A 73 5.55 2.18 -9.56
CA VAL A 73 5.54 2.77 -10.92
C VAL A 73 5.74 4.29 -10.83
N TYR A 74 5.01 4.97 -9.95
CA TYR A 74 5.16 6.42 -9.75
C TYR A 74 6.56 6.79 -9.26
N ARG A 75 7.19 5.98 -8.42
CA ARG A 75 8.57 6.18 -7.97
C ARG A 75 9.55 6.21 -9.16
N TYR A 76 9.42 5.29 -10.11
CA TYR A 76 10.23 5.30 -11.32
C TYR A 76 9.94 6.51 -12.20
N LEU A 77 8.67 6.89 -12.35
CA LEU A 77 8.27 8.06 -13.14
C LEU A 77 8.90 9.34 -12.57
N VAL A 78 8.72 9.63 -11.28
CA VAL A 78 9.25 10.86 -10.68
C VAL A 78 10.78 10.92 -10.65
N ARG A 79 11.45 9.77 -10.54
CA ARG A 79 12.93 9.69 -10.60
C ARG A 79 13.46 10.00 -12.00
N LYS A 80 12.77 9.58 -13.05
CA LYS A 80 13.17 9.83 -14.44
C LYS A 80 12.74 11.20 -14.98
N GLY A 81 11.86 11.88 -14.24
CA GLY A 81 11.20 13.09 -14.67
C GLY A 81 9.97 12.79 -15.54
N ILE A 82 8.86 13.41 -15.19
CA ILE A 82 7.58 13.24 -15.90
C ILE A 82 7.45 14.37 -16.92
N PRO A 83 7.30 14.06 -18.24
CA PRO A 83 7.04 15.08 -19.24
C PRO A 83 5.65 15.68 -19.02
N ASP A 84 5.38 16.81 -19.67
CA ASP A 84 4.03 17.38 -19.70
C ASP A 84 3.03 16.36 -20.24
N MET A 85 1.91 16.21 -19.51
CA MET A 85 0.83 15.27 -19.82
C MET A 85 -0.50 16.04 -19.91
N PRO A 86 -0.72 16.80 -20.98
CA PRO A 86 -1.80 17.80 -21.07
C PRO A 86 -3.21 17.20 -21.03
N THR A 87 -3.37 15.92 -21.36
CA THR A 87 -4.67 15.24 -21.33
C THR A 87 -4.98 14.60 -19.97
N LEU A 88 -3.93 14.35 -19.14
CA LEU A 88 -4.12 13.71 -17.84
C LEU A 88 -4.75 14.70 -16.85
N LYS A 89 -5.93 14.38 -16.37
CA LYS A 89 -6.70 15.19 -15.44
C LYS A 89 -6.63 14.68 -13.99
N HIS A 90 -6.35 13.39 -13.82
CA HIS A 90 -6.35 12.74 -12.52
C HIS A 90 -5.38 11.56 -12.44
N ALA A 91 -4.77 11.38 -11.27
CA ALA A 91 -3.89 10.27 -10.96
C ALA A 91 -4.26 9.63 -9.61
N SER A 92 -4.28 8.31 -9.56
CA SER A 92 -4.59 7.53 -8.37
C SER A 92 -3.59 6.40 -8.17
N THR A 93 -3.43 5.97 -6.93
CA THR A 93 -2.51 4.88 -6.55
C THR A 93 -3.09 4.00 -5.47
N ALA A 94 -2.78 2.72 -5.50
CA ALA A 94 -3.15 1.74 -4.48
C ALA A 94 -2.31 0.46 -4.58
N GLY A 95 -2.39 -0.37 -3.54
CA GLY A 95 -1.80 -1.71 -3.49
C GLY A 95 -0.49 -1.78 -2.72
N GLU A 96 0.20 -0.68 -2.60
CA GLU A 96 1.38 -0.46 -1.77
C GLU A 96 1.21 0.90 -1.09
N MET A 97 2.07 1.21 -0.14
CA MET A 97 2.05 2.54 0.47
C MET A 97 2.83 3.55 -0.34
N LEU A 98 2.31 4.75 -0.39
CA LEU A 98 2.88 5.86 -1.13
C LEU A 98 3.92 6.58 -0.27
N ALA A 99 5.18 6.59 -0.72
CA ALA A 99 6.23 7.34 -0.04
C ALA A 99 6.00 8.85 -0.16
N PRO A 100 6.24 9.64 0.91
CA PRO A 100 6.07 11.09 0.91
C PRO A 100 6.78 11.80 -0.25
N GLU A 101 8.03 11.42 -0.51
CA GLU A 101 8.81 11.98 -1.63
C GLU A 101 8.10 11.81 -2.98
N VAL A 102 7.50 10.65 -3.24
CA VAL A 102 6.80 10.36 -4.50
C VAL A 102 5.56 11.23 -4.62
N PHE A 103 4.80 11.40 -3.52
CA PHE A 103 3.62 12.24 -3.47
C PHE A 103 3.94 13.70 -3.83
N HIS A 104 4.96 14.31 -3.20
CA HIS A 104 5.34 15.69 -3.45
C HIS A 104 5.95 15.90 -4.83
N ARG A 105 6.91 15.04 -5.23
CA ARG A 105 7.56 15.16 -6.54
C ARG A 105 6.59 14.97 -7.71
N PHE A 106 5.59 14.08 -7.54
CA PHE A 106 4.55 13.94 -8.55
C PHE A 106 3.74 15.22 -8.69
N LYS A 107 3.35 15.85 -7.56
CA LYS A 107 2.65 17.14 -7.56
C LYS A 107 3.48 18.26 -8.21
N GLU A 108 4.75 18.33 -7.88
CA GLU A 108 5.67 19.35 -8.47
C GLU A 108 5.81 19.21 -9.98
N GLN A 109 5.94 17.95 -10.47
CA GLN A 109 6.19 17.69 -11.88
C GLN A 109 4.94 17.74 -12.76
N THR A 110 3.76 17.47 -12.22
CA THR A 110 2.53 17.33 -13.01
C THR A 110 1.44 18.36 -12.66
N GLY A 111 1.55 19.02 -11.53
CA GLY A 111 0.48 19.85 -11.00
C GLY A 111 -0.71 19.06 -10.41
N LEU A 112 -0.73 17.73 -10.51
CA LEU A 112 -1.81 16.87 -10.02
C LEU A 112 -1.48 16.26 -8.64
N TRP A 113 -2.51 16.09 -7.80
CA TRP A 113 -2.38 15.28 -6.60
C TRP A 113 -2.46 13.80 -6.92
N LEU A 114 -1.66 12.99 -6.23
CA LEU A 114 -1.72 11.54 -6.31
C LEU A 114 -2.69 11.01 -5.25
N CYS A 115 -3.87 10.57 -5.68
CA CYS A 115 -4.94 10.15 -4.78
C CYS A 115 -4.78 8.69 -4.37
N GLU A 116 -4.44 8.46 -3.12
CA GLU A 116 -4.29 7.11 -2.57
C GLU A 116 -5.65 6.46 -2.31
N GLY A 117 -5.71 5.13 -2.46
CA GLY A 117 -6.85 4.30 -2.12
C GLY A 117 -6.42 2.98 -1.51
N TYR A 118 -7.23 2.46 -0.61
CA TYR A 118 -7.00 1.23 0.11
C TYR A 118 -8.16 0.24 -0.10
N GLY A 119 -7.82 -1.01 -0.26
CA GLY A 119 -8.72 -2.16 -0.36
C GLY A 119 -7.94 -3.44 -0.53
N GLN A 120 -8.64 -4.56 -0.57
CA GLN A 120 -8.08 -5.89 -0.70
C GLN A 120 -8.67 -6.61 -1.91
N THR A 121 -8.12 -7.78 -2.27
CA THR A 121 -8.71 -8.66 -3.28
C THR A 121 -10.11 -9.12 -2.86
N GLU A 122 -10.28 -9.36 -1.57
CA GLU A 122 -11.52 -9.78 -0.92
C GLU A 122 -12.58 -8.68 -0.88
N THR A 123 -12.21 -7.44 -1.11
CA THR A 123 -13.11 -6.29 -1.07
C THR A 123 -13.00 -5.50 -2.38
N THR A 124 -13.80 -4.47 -2.52
CA THR A 124 -13.51 -3.38 -3.45
C THR A 124 -12.73 -2.28 -2.71
N LEU A 125 -12.80 -1.05 -3.19
CA LEU A 125 -12.18 0.10 -2.54
C LEU A 125 -12.87 0.39 -1.20
N LEU A 126 -12.15 0.24 -0.10
CA LEU A 126 -12.64 0.49 1.26
C LEU A 126 -12.50 1.95 1.68
N MET A 127 -11.37 2.55 1.36
CA MET A 127 -11.05 3.94 1.69
C MET A 127 -10.31 4.59 0.53
N ALA A 128 -10.48 5.89 0.35
CA ALA A 128 -9.73 6.64 -0.66
C ALA A 128 -9.74 8.15 -0.38
N ASN A 129 -8.83 8.86 -1.05
CA ASN A 129 -8.95 10.28 -1.30
C ASN A 129 -9.96 10.47 -2.45
N PHE A 130 -11.23 10.67 -2.12
CA PHE A 130 -12.31 10.76 -3.10
C PHE A 130 -12.35 12.13 -3.79
N LYS A 131 -13.14 12.19 -4.86
CA LYS A 131 -13.38 13.44 -5.59
C LYS A 131 -13.99 14.49 -4.66
N GLY A 132 -13.32 15.63 -4.56
CA GLY A 132 -13.69 16.71 -3.65
C GLY A 132 -12.89 16.71 -2.35
N ASP A 133 -12.23 15.62 -1.99
CA ASP A 133 -11.31 15.58 -0.87
C ASP A 133 -9.96 16.20 -1.25
N HIS A 134 -9.32 16.82 -0.26
CA HIS A 134 -7.93 17.21 -0.41
C HIS A 134 -7.04 16.00 -0.10
N ALA A 135 -6.25 15.55 -1.08
CA ALA A 135 -5.31 14.47 -0.87
C ALA A 135 -4.25 14.87 0.18
N VAL A 136 -4.06 14.03 1.16
CA VAL A 136 -3.10 14.24 2.25
C VAL A 136 -2.05 13.14 2.20
N GLU A 137 -0.80 13.56 2.29
CA GLU A 137 0.37 12.68 2.29
C GLU A 137 0.21 11.53 3.29
N GLY A 138 0.39 10.28 2.83
CA GLY A 138 0.35 9.07 3.65
C GLY A 138 -1.04 8.66 4.14
N SER A 139 -2.09 9.43 3.84
CA SER A 139 -3.46 9.09 4.24
C SER A 139 -4.14 8.21 3.19
N MET A 140 -4.74 7.11 3.64
CA MET A 140 -5.64 6.30 2.81
C MET A 140 -6.94 7.03 2.43
N GLY A 141 -7.19 8.23 2.97
CA GLY A 141 -8.41 9.00 2.78
C GLY A 141 -9.52 8.63 3.76
N THR A 142 -10.76 8.76 3.30
CA THR A 142 -11.98 8.51 4.06
C THR A 142 -12.67 7.21 3.64
N PRO A 143 -13.55 6.62 4.47
CA PRO A 143 -14.28 5.42 4.12
C PRO A 143 -15.15 5.60 2.88
N SER A 144 -15.19 4.56 2.05
CA SER A 144 -16.16 4.46 0.97
C SER A 144 -17.60 4.46 1.52
N PRO A 145 -18.54 5.19 0.91
CA PRO A 145 -19.91 5.25 1.40
C PRO A 145 -20.65 3.89 1.36
N PHE A 146 -20.05 2.87 0.75
CA PHE A 146 -20.60 1.51 0.72
C PHE A 146 -20.32 0.69 1.97
N TYR A 147 -19.39 1.12 2.82
CA TYR A 147 -18.94 0.31 3.91
C TYR A 147 -19.05 1.07 5.24
N HIS A 148 -19.59 0.39 6.23
CA HIS A 148 -19.43 0.81 7.61
C HIS A 148 -18.12 0.24 8.14
N ILE A 149 -17.10 1.06 8.27
CA ILE A 149 -15.75 0.68 8.71
C ILE A 149 -15.54 1.14 10.14
N GLU A 150 -15.04 0.24 10.97
CA GLU A 150 -14.57 0.53 12.32
C GLU A 150 -13.11 0.11 12.50
N LEU A 151 -12.45 0.70 13.49
CA LEU A 151 -11.16 0.26 13.98
C LEU A 151 -11.36 -0.45 15.32
N ARG A 152 -11.02 -1.74 15.40
CA ARG A 152 -11.20 -2.54 16.60
C ARG A 152 -9.88 -2.90 17.27
N GLY A 153 -9.83 -2.68 18.57
CA GLY A 153 -8.73 -3.10 19.43
C GLY A 153 -8.78 -4.63 19.69
N LYS A 154 -7.76 -5.13 20.37
CA LYS A 154 -7.67 -6.57 20.74
C LYS A 154 -8.81 -7.08 21.62
N ASN A 155 -9.50 -6.20 22.31
CA ASN A 155 -10.66 -6.51 23.15
C ASN A 155 -11.97 -6.57 22.33
N GLY A 156 -11.90 -6.44 20.99
CA GLY A 156 -13.04 -6.43 20.08
C GLY A 156 -13.86 -5.13 20.12
N LYS A 157 -13.44 -4.12 20.91
CA LYS A 157 -14.12 -2.83 20.99
C LYS A 157 -13.52 -1.84 20.01
N THR A 158 -14.34 -0.90 19.52
CA THR A 158 -13.90 0.25 18.74
C THR A 158 -12.88 1.07 19.53
N VAL A 159 -11.80 1.49 18.88
CA VAL A 159 -10.76 2.34 19.46
C VAL A 159 -11.08 3.83 19.27
N GLU A 160 -10.45 4.69 20.07
CA GLU A 160 -10.59 6.12 19.95
C GLU A 160 -9.73 6.70 18.79
N ASN A 161 -10.00 7.94 18.41
CA ASN A 161 -9.20 8.64 17.40
C ASN A 161 -7.73 8.70 17.82
N GLY A 162 -6.82 8.41 16.88
CA GLY A 162 -5.38 8.32 17.12
C GLY A 162 -4.91 6.96 17.63
N GLU A 163 -5.81 6.10 18.11
CA GLU A 163 -5.45 4.74 18.52
C GLU A 163 -5.43 3.77 17.33
N VAL A 164 -4.47 2.85 17.36
CA VAL A 164 -4.33 1.81 16.33
C VAL A 164 -5.28 0.65 16.61
N GLY A 165 -6.15 0.37 15.63
CA GLY A 165 -7.04 -0.78 15.62
C GLY A 165 -6.98 -1.58 14.32
N GLU A 166 -7.54 -2.79 14.33
CA GLU A 166 -7.75 -3.57 13.12
C GLU A 166 -8.91 -2.96 12.32
N VAL A 167 -8.71 -2.78 11.04
CA VAL A 167 -9.77 -2.33 10.12
C VAL A 167 -10.78 -3.46 9.96
N VAL A 168 -12.03 -3.21 10.35
CA VAL A 168 -13.11 -4.18 10.20
C VAL A 168 -14.28 -3.57 9.42
N ILE A 169 -15.03 -4.41 8.70
CA ILE A 169 -16.26 -4.01 8.03
C ILE A 169 -17.45 -4.56 8.82
N ILE A 170 -18.34 -3.67 9.25
CA ILE A 170 -19.61 -4.03 9.86
C ILE A 170 -20.61 -4.29 8.72
N PRO A 171 -21.08 -5.53 8.54
CA PRO A 171 -21.96 -5.85 7.43
C PRO A 171 -23.38 -5.34 7.67
N GLU A 172 -24.06 -4.94 6.59
CA GLU A 172 -25.50 -4.59 6.66
C GLU A 172 -26.37 -5.76 7.09
N LYS A 173 -25.98 -6.97 6.72
CA LYS A 173 -26.62 -8.23 7.13
C LYS A 173 -25.57 -9.21 7.61
N ALA A 174 -25.87 -9.95 8.65
CA ALA A 174 -24.95 -10.92 9.24
C ALA A 174 -24.25 -11.80 8.16
N GLY A 175 -22.93 -11.75 8.14
CA GLY A 175 -22.08 -12.55 7.24
C GLY A 175 -22.16 -12.18 5.75
N ARG A 176 -22.76 -11.03 5.38
CA ARG A 176 -22.86 -10.61 3.98
C ARG A 176 -22.80 -9.10 3.83
N GLN A 177 -21.82 -8.66 3.06
CA GLN A 177 -21.65 -7.27 2.66
C GLN A 177 -21.48 -7.18 1.15
N PRO A 178 -22.28 -6.39 0.41
CA PRO A 178 -22.05 -6.13 -1.01
C PRO A 178 -20.64 -5.60 -1.26
N GLY A 179 -19.96 -6.09 -2.29
CA GLY A 179 -18.59 -5.70 -2.62
C GLY A 179 -17.51 -6.40 -1.82
N VAL A 180 -17.87 -7.27 -0.89
CA VAL A 180 -16.94 -8.21 -0.21
C VAL A 180 -17.13 -9.60 -0.83
N PHE A 181 -16.03 -10.34 -0.98
CA PHE A 181 -16.02 -11.67 -1.59
C PHE A 181 -16.96 -12.67 -0.87
N THR A 182 -17.34 -13.74 -1.54
CA THR A 182 -18.32 -14.70 -1.03
C THR A 182 -17.71 -15.92 -0.36
N ALA A 183 -16.51 -16.32 -0.75
CA ALA A 183 -15.79 -17.47 -0.19
C ALA A 183 -14.34 -17.50 -0.69
N TYR A 184 -13.48 -18.21 0.03
CA TYR A 184 -12.24 -18.77 -0.51
C TYR A 184 -12.53 -20.13 -1.13
N LEU A 185 -11.92 -20.42 -2.29
CA LEU A 185 -12.06 -21.71 -2.94
C LEU A 185 -11.38 -22.78 -2.08
N ASP A 186 -12.14 -23.81 -1.69
CA ASP A 186 -11.67 -24.96 -0.90
C ASP A 186 -11.00 -24.60 0.43
N ASP A 187 -11.27 -23.40 0.99
CA ASP A 187 -10.73 -22.95 2.27
C ASP A 187 -11.80 -22.26 3.13
N GLU A 188 -12.73 -23.06 3.64
CA GLU A 188 -13.80 -22.58 4.51
C GLU A 188 -13.28 -22.12 5.89
N GLU A 189 -12.18 -22.69 6.36
CA GLU A 189 -11.57 -22.33 7.65
C GLU A 189 -11.08 -20.88 7.60
N GLN A 190 -10.33 -20.51 6.55
CA GLN A 190 -9.88 -19.13 6.34
C GLN A 190 -11.07 -18.18 6.17
N TYR A 191 -12.14 -18.59 5.47
CA TYR A 191 -13.34 -17.77 5.34
C TYR A 191 -13.98 -17.48 6.70
N ARG A 192 -14.14 -18.51 7.58
CA ARG A 192 -14.64 -18.33 8.94
C ARG A 192 -13.72 -17.48 9.81
N TYR A 193 -12.40 -17.59 9.60
CA TYR A 193 -11.43 -16.80 10.33
C TYR A 193 -11.56 -15.30 10.03
N VAL A 194 -11.76 -14.90 8.78
CA VAL A 194 -11.94 -13.49 8.41
C VAL A 194 -13.34 -12.96 8.71
N TRP A 195 -14.35 -13.84 8.74
CA TRP A 195 -15.73 -13.53 9.14
C TRP A 195 -16.03 -14.03 10.56
N ARG A 196 -15.31 -13.52 11.54
CA ARG A 196 -15.54 -13.82 12.95
C ARG A 196 -16.23 -12.66 13.66
N ASP A 197 -16.82 -12.92 14.83
CA ASP A 197 -17.43 -11.90 15.70
C ASP A 197 -18.51 -11.04 14.99
N GLY A 198 -19.10 -11.58 13.92
CA GLY A 198 -20.14 -10.92 13.13
C GLY A 198 -19.65 -9.81 12.19
N VAL A 199 -18.34 -9.63 12.02
CA VAL A 199 -17.74 -8.61 11.17
C VAL A 199 -16.66 -9.22 10.25
N TYR A 200 -16.35 -8.52 9.15
CA TYR A 200 -15.22 -8.89 8.31
C TYR A 200 -13.93 -8.25 8.83
N HIS A 201 -12.93 -9.07 9.08
CA HIS A 201 -11.61 -8.69 9.55
C HIS A 201 -10.63 -8.61 8.38
N THR A 202 -10.09 -7.43 8.10
CA THR A 202 -9.13 -7.24 7.02
C THR A 202 -7.73 -7.78 7.34
N GLY A 203 -7.41 -7.92 8.63
CA GLY A 203 -6.06 -8.20 9.11
C GLY A 203 -5.09 -7.01 8.97
N ASP A 204 -5.58 -5.84 8.57
CA ASP A 204 -4.80 -4.62 8.45
C ASP A 204 -5.06 -3.70 9.64
N ALA A 205 -4.01 -3.05 10.14
CA ALA A 205 -4.06 -2.07 11.21
C ALA A 205 -4.02 -0.65 10.67
N ALA A 206 -4.83 0.22 11.26
CA ALA A 206 -4.88 1.63 10.94
C ALA A 206 -5.21 2.46 12.18
N TYR A 207 -5.01 3.76 12.11
CA TYR A 207 -5.61 4.72 13.03
C TYR A 207 -6.39 5.78 12.26
N MET A 208 -7.32 6.46 12.92
CA MET A 208 -8.11 7.55 12.35
C MET A 208 -7.73 8.85 13.02
N ASP A 209 -7.54 9.91 12.24
CA ASP A 209 -7.27 11.24 12.76
C ASP A 209 -8.57 11.99 13.15
N GLU A 210 -8.43 13.20 13.73
CA GLU A 210 -9.55 14.05 14.15
C GLU A 210 -10.43 14.52 12.96
N ASN A 211 -9.93 14.44 11.74
CA ASN A 211 -10.64 14.81 10.51
C ASN A 211 -11.35 13.61 9.86
N GLY A 212 -11.32 12.44 10.50
CA GLY A 212 -11.93 11.20 9.98
C GLY A 212 -11.14 10.56 8.83
N ARG A 213 -9.86 10.91 8.66
CA ARG A 213 -8.97 10.26 7.69
C ARG A 213 -8.27 9.07 8.32
N TYR A 214 -8.08 8.04 7.52
CA TYR A 214 -7.45 6.79 7.95
C TYR A 214 -6.00 6.73 7.48
N TRP A 215 -5.15 6.16 8.34
CA TRP A 215 -3.72 6.04 8.16
C TRP A 215 -3.32 4.59 8.36
N PHE A 216 -2.70 4.01 7.36
CA PHE A 216 -2.25 2.63 7.43
C PHE A 216 -1.10 2.47 8.42
N HIS A 217 -1.18 1.47 9.28
CA HIS A 217 -0.13 1.19 10.27
C HIS A 217 0.65 -0.10 9.96
N GLY A 218 0.09 -0.99 9.16
CA GLY A 218 0.70 -2.27 8.79
C GLY A 218 -0.30 -3.42 8.82
N ARG A 219 0.19 -4.62 8.59
CA ARG A 219 -0.59 -5.82 8.87
C ARG A 219 -0.68 -6.02 10.38
N PHE A 220 -1.85 -6.41 10.87
CA PHE A 220 -2.08 -6.62 12.30
C PHE A 220 -1.22 -7.77 12.87
N ASP A 221 -0.91 -8.75 12.03
CA ASP A 221 -0.04 -9.91 12.28
C ASP A 221 1.45 -9.63 12.05
N ASP A 222 1.80 -8.55 11.32
CA ASP A 222 3.19 -8.13 11.08
C ASP A 222 3.72 -7.13 12.12
N ILE A 223 2.87 -6.62 13.01
CA ILE A 223 3.27 -5.66 14.05
C ILE A 223 4.34 -6.27 14.95
N ILE A 224 5.48 -5.62 15.04
CA ILE A 224 6.62 -6.03 15.85
C ILE A 224 6.39 -5.62 17.30
N LYS A 225 6.48 -6.58 18.22
CA LYS A 225 6.30 -6.37 19.65
C LYS A 225 7.70 -6.27 20.31
N THR A 226 8.21 -5.07 20.46
CA THR A 226 9.56 -4.81 20.96
C THR A 226 9.54 -3.97 22.23
N GLY A 227 10.07 -4.49 23.35
CA GLY A 227 10.20 -3.75 24.60
C GLY A 227 8.87 -3.18 25.16
N GLY A 228 7.75 -3.88 24.94
CA GLY A 228 6.40 -3.40 25.31
C GLY A 228 5.72 -2.49 24.27
N PHE A 229 6.45 -2.02 23.29
CA PHE A 229 5.92 -1.20 22.19
C PHE A 229 5.44 -2.06 21.01
N ARG A 230 4.58 -1.46 20.19
CA ARG A 230 4.09 -2.01 18.93
C ARG A 230 4.60 -1.14 17.80
N VAL A 231 5.42 -1.74 16.95
CA VAL A 231 6.03 -1.03 15.82
C VAL A 231 5.47 -1.59 14.52
N GLY A 232 4.85 -0.74 13.73
CA GLY A 232 4.49 -1.07 12.36
C GLY A 232 5.77 -1.16 11.52
N PRO A 233 6.04 -2.29 10.85
CA PRO A 233 7.23 -2.43 10.00
C PRO A 233 7.39 -1.30 9.01
N TYR A 234 6.27 -0.82 8.50
CA TYR A 234 6.20 0.18 7.46
C TYR A 234 6.85 1.54 7.84
N GLU A 235 6.66 2.01 9.05
CA GLU A 235 7.28 3.28 9.49
C GLU A 235 8.80 3.23 9.37
N VAL A 236 9.37 2.04 9.64
CA VAL A 236 10.81 1.81 9.54
C VAL A 236 11.22 1.62 8.07
N GLU A 237 10.41 0.91 7.28
CA GLU A 237 10.61 0.71 5.84
C GLU A 237 10.63 2.04 5.07
N ASN A 238 9.76 2.98 5.43
CA ASN A 238 9.75 4.31 4.81
C ASN A 238 11.06 5.04 4.99
N VAL A 239 11.58 5.06 6.22
CA VAL A 239 12.84 5.73 6.52
C VAL A 239 14.01 5.03 5.82
N LEU A 240 14.01 3.69 5.76
CA LEU A 240 15.00 2.92 5.01
C LEU A 240 15.01 3.28 3.52
N MET A 241 13.84 3.44 2.92
CA MET A 241 13.72 3.76 1.49
C MET A 241 14.21 5.17 1.11
N GLU A 242 14.43 6.06 2.08
CA GLU A 242 15.06 7.36 1.85
C GLU A 242 16.59 7.25 1.67
N HIS A 243 17.20 6.13 2.09
CA HIS A 243 18.65 5.94 1.97
C HIS A 243 19.03 5.59 0.52
N PRO A 244 20.04 6.29 -0.10
CA PRO A 244 20.36 6.11 -1.52
C PRO A 244 20.82 4.69 -1.89
N ALA A 245 21.41 3.96 -0.96
CA ALA A 245 21.83 2.58 -1.18
C ALA A 245 20.67 1.56 -1.17
N VAL A 246 19.46 1.93 -0.73
CA VAL A 246 18.32 1.02 -0.57
C VAL A 246 17.43 1.07 -1.80
N VAL A 247 17.32 -0.06 -2.51
CA VAL A 247 16.39 -0.22 -3.63
C VAL A 247 15.07 -0.79 -3.17
N GLU A 248 15.15 -1.79 -2.28
CA GLU A 248 14.00 -2.47 -1.71
C GLU A 248 14.32 -2.91 -0.29
N CYS A 249 13.36 -2.83 0.61
CA CYS A 249 13.54 -3.32 1.97
C CYS A 249 12.28 -3.98 2.52
N SER A 250 12.47 -4.79 3.54
CA SER A 250 11.38 -5.33 4.36
C SER A 250 11.84 -5.38 5.81
N VAL A 251 10.96 -4.98 6.72
CA VAL A 251 11.24 -4.98 8.15
C VAL A 251 10.40 -6.06 8.83
N ILE A 252 11.06 -6.86 9.65
CA ILE A 252 10.47 -7.97 10.40
C ILE A 252 10.89 -7.91 11.87
N GLY A 253 10.06 -8.50 12.73
CA GLY A 253 10.47 -8.82 14.10
C GLY A 253 11.19 -10.16 14.13
N VAL A 254 12.36 -10.20 14.77
CA VAL A 254 13.09 -11.44 15.07
C VAL A 254 13.13 -11.66 16.58
N PRO A 255 13.21 -12.91 17.08
CA PRO A 255 13.30 -13.17 18.50
C PRO A 255 14.43 -12.39 19.19
N ASP A 256 14.14 -11.79 20.34
CA ASP A 256 15.12 -11.08 21.18
C ASP A 256 14.86 -11.38 22.66
N PRO A 257 15.85 -11.91 23.42
CA PRO A 257 15.64 -12.33 24.81
C PRO A 257 15.23 -11.21 25.76
N LEU A 258 15.62 -9.95 25.46
CA LEU A 258 15.35 -8.81 26.35
C LEU A 258 14.08 -8.07 25.96
N ARG A 259 13.74 -8.04 24.66
CA ARG A 259 12.66 -7.21 24.10
C ARG A 259 11.45 -8.02 23.64
N GLY A 260 11.55 -9.36 23.65
CA GLY A 260 10.62 -10.25 22.99
C GLY A 260 10.90 -10.34 21.50
N GLN A 261 10.91 -9.20 20.81
CA GLN A 261 11.36 -9.08 19.41
C GLN A 261 12.28 -7.89 19.22
N ALA A 262 13.26 -8.01 18.32
CA ALA A 262 14.06 -6.92 17.81
C ALA A 262 13.72 -6.62 16.35
N ILE A 263 13.93 -5.39 15.95
CA ILE A 263 13.65 -4.92 14.58
C ILE A 263 14.81 -5.31 13.69
N LYS A 264 14.55 -6.10 12.65
CA LYS A 264 15.50 -6.49 11.61
C LYS A 264 15.07 -5.92 10.27
N ALA A 265 15.98 -5.26 9.58
CA ALA A 265 15.82 -4.81 8.21
C ALA A 265 16.48 -5.82 7.26
N VAL A 266 15.73 -6.27 6.26
CA VAL A 266 16.23 -7.06 5.13
C VAL A 266 16.25 -6.13 3.92
N ILE A 267 17.40 -5.99 3.26
CA ILE A 267 17.65 -4.92 2.29
C ILE A 267 18.23 -5.47 0.98
N VAL A 268 17.68 -5.03 -0.14
CA VAL A 268 18.30 -5.16 -1.46
C VAL A 268 19.00 -3.83 -1.76
N LEU A 269 20.30 -3.89 -2.01
CA LEU A 269 21.11 -2.73 -2.32
C LEU A 269 21.00 -2.32 -3.80
N ASP A 270 21.20 -1.03 -4.05
CA ASP A 270 21.49 -0.53 -5.39
C ASP A 270 22.81 -1.13 -5.90
N THR A 271 22.91 -1.38 -7.18
CA THR A 271 24.07 -2.04 -7.82
C THR A 271 25.38 -1.25 -7.73
N SER A 272 25.32 0.01 -7.31
CA SER A 272 26.50 0.84 -7.05
C SER A 272 27.10 0.67 -5.64
N TYR A 273 26.46 -0.14 -4.78
CA TYR A 273 26.88 -0.41 -3.41
C TYR A 273 27.16 -1.89 -3.19
N GLU A 274 28.18 -2.17 -2.40
CA GLU A 274 28.55 -3.53 -1.99
C GLU A 274 28.23 -3.76 -0.50
N PRO A 275 27.74 -4.95 -0.11
CA PRO A 275 27.50 -5.29 1.28
C PRO A 275 28.77 -5.17 2.13
N SER A 276 28.70 -4.38 3.20
CA SER A 276 29.81 -4.23 4.16
C SER A 276 29.28 -3.89 5.55
N LEU A 277 30.08 -4.12 6.59
CA LEU A 277 29.77 -3.70 7.95
C LEU A 277 29.69 -2.17 8.09
N GLU A 278 30.47 -1.44 7.30
CA GLU A 278 30.45 0.03 7.29
C GLU A 278 29.11 0.53 6.74
N LEU A 279 28.63 -0.03 5.62
CA LEU A 279 27.35 0.32 5.03
C LEU A 279 26.17 -0.09 5.95
N GLU A 280 26.27 -1.24 6.64
CA GLU A 280 25.29 -1.63 7.64
C GLU A 280 25.15 -0.58 8.74
N LEU A 281 26.30 -0.13 9.30
CA LEU A 281 26.32 0.89 10.34
C LEU A 281 25.81 2.25 9.83
N GLU A 282 26.16 2.62 8.60
CA GLU A 282 25.69 3.85 7.96
C GLU A 282 24.17 3.85 7.86
N ILE A 283 23.57 2.80 7.29
CA ILE A 283 22.12 2.66 7.12
C ILE A 283 21.43 2.66 8.49
N LYS A 284 21.94 1.91 9.47
CA LYS A 284 21.38 1.89 10.83
C LYS A 284 21.40 3.28 11.47
N ASN A 285 22.52 3.99 11.38
CA ASN A 285 22.66 5.33 11.95
C ASN A 285 21.72 6.33 11.25
N PHE A 286 21.67 6.30 9.92
CA PHE A 286 20.74 7.14 9.14
C PHE A 286 19.28 6.96 9.58
N CYS A 287 18.85 5.71 9.71
CA CYS A 287 17.48 5.41 10.12
C CYS A 287 17.23 5.74 11.60
N ASN A 288 18.14 5.36 12.48
CA ASN A 288 17.96 5.51 13.91
C ASN A 288 17.99 6.98 14.37
N GLN A 289 18.62 7.88 13.61
CA GLN A 289 18.56 9.33 13.85
C GLN A 289 17.17 9.92 13.56
N LYS A 290 16.40 9.30 12.68
CA LYS A 290 15.06 9.75 12.27
C LYS A 290 13.92 9.04 13.02
N LEU A 291 14.22 7.94 13.69
CA LEU A 291 13.25 7.10 14.39
C LEU A 291 13.37 7.22 15.91
N ALA A 292 12.25 7.12 16.60
CA ALA A 292 12.25 6.96 18.05
C ALA A 292 13.02 5.68 18.48
N GLU A 293 13.63 5.69 19.65
CA GLU A 293 14.55 4.64 20.10
C GLU A 293 13.93 3.22 20.08
N TYR A 294 12.64 3.08 20.42
CA TYR A 294 11.95 1.80 20.39
C TYR A 294 11.72 1.26 18.98
N LYS A 295 11.90 2.10 17.93
CA LYS A 295 11.82 1.75 16.49
C LYS A 295 13.19 1.51 15.86
N TRP A 296 14.28 1.59 16.62
CA TRP A 296 15.62 1.45 16.07
C TRP A 296 15.88 0.07 15.50
N ILE A 297 16.49 0.07 14.31
CA ILE A 297 16.94 -1.13 13.63
C ILE A 297 18.10 -1.72 14.42
N ARG A 298 17.98 -2.99 14.80
CA ARG A 298 19.01 -3.73 15.55
C ARG A 298 19.86 -4.60 14.63
N PHE A 299 19.20 -5.22 13.65
CA PHE A 299 19.85 -6.12 12.70
C PHE A 299 19.59 -5.66 11.28
N VAL A 300 20.58 -5.82 10.41
CA VAL A 300 20.48 -5.63 8.96
C VAL A 300 20.96 -6.88 8.27
N GLU A 301 20.25 -7.27 7.23
CA GLU A 301 20.63 -8.36 6.34
C GLU A 301 20.57 -7.86 4.91
N PHE A 302 21.69 -7.99 4.18
CA PHE A 302 21.70 -7.70 2.75
C PHE A 302 21.40 -8.96 1.97
N VAL A 303 20.42 -8.85 1.04
CA VAL A 303 20.00 -9.94 0.17
C VAL A 303 20.03 -9.50 -1.28
N THR A 304 20.21 -10.43 -2.18
CA THR A 304 20.19 -10.13 -3.62
C THR A 304 18.79 -10.02 -4.18
N LYS A 305 17.81 -10.64 -3.52
CA LYS A 305 16.41 -10.67 -3.97
C LYS A 305 15.48 -10.94 -2.78
N MET A 306 14.35 -10.22 -2.75
CA MET A 306 13.26 -10.50 -1.80
C MET A 306 12.42 -11.69 -2.22
N PRO A 307 11.93 -12.52 -1.29
CA PRO A 307 10.88 -13.49 -1.57
C PRO A 307 9.58 -12.75 -1.89
N LYS A 308 9.01 -13.01 -3.07
CA LYS A 308 7.81 -12.33 -3.55
C LYS A 308 6.74 -13.33 -3.98
N THR A 309 5.50 -12.90 -3.87
CA THR A 309 4.38 -13.56 -4.54
C THR A 309 4.48 -13.35 -6.05
N ILE A 310 3.68 -14.10 -6.83
CA ILE A 310 3.55 -13.91 -8.29
C ILE A 310 3.17 -12.45 -8.60
N SER A 311 2.40 -11.80 -7.72
CA SER A 311 1.98 -10.41 -7.85
C SER A 311 3.02 -9.37 -7.40
N GLY A 312 4.24 -9.78 -7.03
CA GLY A 312 5.34 -8.89 -6.66
C GLY A 312 5.37 -8.43 -5.19
N LYS A 313 4.38 -8.81 -4.36
CA LYS A 313 4.37 -8.47 -2.92
C LYS A 313 5.41 -9.28 -2.14
N ILE A 314 6.15 -8.61 -1.25
CA ILE A 314 7.13 -9.28 -0.38
C ILE A 314 6.42 -10.21 0.60
N GLN A 315 6.91 -11.44 0.70
CA GLN A 315 6.39 -12.47 1.61
C GLN A 315 7.11 -12.41 2.96
N LYS A 316 6.66 -11.52 3.86
CA LYS A 316 7.27 -11.35 5.18
C LYS A 316 7.28 -12.62 6.03
N HIS A 317 6.28 -13.51 5.85
CA HIS A 317 6.26 -14.79 6.57
C HIS A 317 7.45 -15.69 6.18
N VAL A 318 7.87 -15.67 4.92
CA VAL A 318 9.08 -16.41 4.46
C VAL A 318 10.32 -15.81 5.10
N LEU A 319 10.43 -14.49 5.15
CA LEU A 319 11.57 -13.83 5.82
C LEU A 319 11.60 -14.15 7.32
N ARG A 320 10.45 -14.20 7.99
CA ARG A 320 10.39 -14.58 9.42
C ARG A 320 10.81 -16.02 9.66
N SER A 321 10.26 -16.97 8.88
CA SER A 321 10.60 -18.39 9.04
C SER A 321 12.10 -18.68 8.84
N GLN A 322 12.78 -17.93 7.97
CA GLN A 322 14.23 -18.03 7.77
C GLN A 322 15.03 -17.52 8.98
N ASN A 323 14.39 -16.77 9.89
CA ASN A 323 15.01 -16.12 11.03
C ASN A 323 14.51 -16.63 12.40
N GLU A 324 13.63 -17.62 12.44
CA GLU A 324 13.16 -18.26 13.68
C GLU A 324 14.20 -19.20 14.33
N SER A 325 15.30 -19.48 13.63
CA SER A 325 16.34 -20.43 14.04
C SER A 325 17.64 -19.75 14.57
N LEU A 326 17.57 -18.46 14.91
CA LEU A 326 18.72 -17.71 15.46
C LEU A 326 18.63 -17.64 17.01
#